data_54821ca895b6c048a078e7c494b5297a
#
_entry.id   54821ca895b6c048a078e7c494b5297a
#
_cell.length_a   1.000
_cell.length_b   1.000
_cell.length_c   1.000
_cell.angle_alpha   90.00
_cell.angle_beta   90.00
_cell.angle_gamma   90.00
#
_symmetry.space_group_name_H-M   'P 1'
#
loop_
_entity.id
_entity.type
_entity.pdbx_description
1 polymer ?
#
loop_
_entity_poly.entity_id
_entity_poly.type
_entity_poly.pdbx_seq_one_letter_code
_entity_poly.pdbx_strand_id
1 'polypeptide(L)'
;MQYLKDTNMLFIGGLLVAIAVEHWDLHKRIALRVLLIVGVKPALLILGFMLVTAFLSMWISNTATTAMMIPIAQAVLEQLHSSKRSLDTSEDMEEEEEEDHIKKDNKYVNLGFELQENAISDAKGTENKENKELVVVVDLASQKEKEIRKEEKHQKLCKGMSLCVCYAASIGGIATLTGTTPNLVLKGQIDELFPDNNNVINFASWFGFAFPTMVVLLIFSWIWLQIMFLGINFRKNFGCGVNPKQKEKEKKAYQVIKEEHRKLGSMNSAEINVLILFVLLVLLWFSRDPGFMPGWATNSFNRGGKDYVTDATVAIFISIMLFVFPSQIPTFGSLSSEQTGDTRKMQAPPALLDWKVVHQKMPWNIVILLGGGFALAKGSEESGLSQWLGEKLSPLESIPPPAIALIMCLMVATFTECTSNVATTTLFLPILASMSKAINIHPLYIMLPCTLSASLAFMLPVATPPNAIAFSYGHLKVIDMAKAGFLLNILGVLTITLAINTWAFAMFDLGTFPSWANSTGKP
;
A
#
# COMPACT_ATOMS: atom_id res chain seq x y z
N MET A 1 -13.64 4.60 -31.39
CA MET A 1 -13.00 3.39 -30.83
C MET A 1 -12.33 3.66 -29.50
N GLN A 2 -13.11 4.07 -28.49
CA GLN A 2 -12.56 4.52 -27.19
C GLN A 2 -11.92 3.38 -26.35
N TYR A 3 -12.33 2.13 -26.59
CA TYR A 3 -11.83 0.96 -25.85
C TYR A 3 -10.48 0.42 -26.34
N LEU A 4 -10.06 0.74 -27.56
CA LEU A 4 -8.79 0.29 -28.16
C LEU A 4 -7.72 1.39 -28.14
N LYS A 5 -7.83 2.35 -27.22
CA LYS A 5 -6.81 3.37 -27.02
C LYS A 5 -5.57 2.82 -26.36
N ASP A 6 -4.45 3.47 -26.62
CA ASP A 6 -3.14 3.13 -26.07
C ASP A 6 -3.18 2.99 -24.54
N THR A 7 -3.85 3.91 -23.86
CA THR A 7 -4.01 3.87 -22.39
C THR A 7 -4.77 2.64 -21.90
N ASN A 8 -5.82 2.19 -22.62
CA ASN A 8 -6.52 0.96 -22.27
C ASN A 8 -5.66 -0.27 -22.49
N MET A 9 -4.86 -0.30 -23.55
CA MET A 9 -3.91 -1.37 -23.83
C MET A 9 -2.80 -1.40 -22.77
N LEU A 10 -2.29 -0.25 -22.35
CA LEU A 10 -1.36 -0.14 -21.24
C LEU A 10 -1.94 -0.71 -19.95
N PHE A 11 -3.20 -0.38 -19.64
CA PHE A 11 -3.90 -0.88 -18.46
C PHE A 11 -4.06 -2.41 -18.49
N ILE A 12 -4.54 -2.95 -19.63
CA ILE A 12 -4.71 -4.39 -19.80
C ILE A 12 -3.36 -5.11 -19.70
N GLY A 13 -2.34 -4.63 -20.39
CA GLY A 13 -0.99 -5.22 -20.35
C GLY A 13 -0.38 -5.17 -18.95
N GLY A 14 -0.47 -4.04 -18.25
CA GLY A 14 -0.02 -3.91 -16.87
C GLY A 14 -0.73 -4.88 -15.91
N LEU A 15 -2.05 -5.02 -16.06
CA LEU A 15 -2.83 -5.97 -15.25
C LEU A 15 -2.47 -7.43 -15.55
N LEU A 16 -2.21 -7.81 -16.79
CA LEU A 16 -1.79 -9.17 -17.15
C LEU A 16 -0.48 -9.53 -16.46
N VAL A 17 0.49 -8.63 -16.46
CA VAL A 17 1.75 -8.82 -15.74
C VAL A 17 1.53 -8.89 -14.23
N ALA A 18 0.72 -8.00 -13.66
CA ALA A 18 0.38 -8.01 -12.24
C ALA A 18 -0.29 -9.34 -11.83
N ILE A 19 -1.22 -9.86 -12.63
CA ILE A 19 -1.89 -11.15 -12.42
C ILE A 19 -0.87 -12.30 -12.44
N ALA A 20 0.12 -12.28 -13.34
CA ALA A 20 1.17 -13.31 -13.37
C ALA A 20 2.05 -13.27 -12.11
N VAL A 21 2.45 -12.08 -11.66
CA VAL A 21 3.22 -11.89 -10.41
C VAL A 21 2.44 -12.39 -9.19
N GLU A 22 1.11 -12.14 -9.18
CA GLU A 22 0.21 -12.61 -8.14
C GLU A 22 -0.03 -14.13 -8.22
N HIS A 23 -0.19 -14.68 -9.41
CA HIS A 23 -0.48 -16.11 -9.62
C HIS A 23 0.64 -17.02 -9.12
N TRP A 24 1.90 -16.59 -9.27
CA TRP A 24 3.09 -17.33 -8.84
C TRP A 24 3.61 -16.94 -7.46
N ASP A 25 2.83 -16.25 -6.63
CA ASP A 25 3.19 -15.84 -5.26
C ASP A 25 4.54 -15.07 -5.13
N LEU A 26 5.06 -14.53 -6.25
CA LEU A 26 6.31 -13.78 -6.27
C LEU A 26 6.25 -12.57 -5.33
N HIS A 27 5.12 -11.88 -5.31
CA HIS A 27 4.85 -10.74 -4.43
C HIS A 27 4.95 -11.12 -2.94
N LYS A 28 4.43 -12.30 -2.55
CA LYS A 28 4.50 -12.82 -1.18
C LYS A 28 5.96 -13.10 -0.77
N ARG A 29 6.75 -13.65 -1.66
CA ARG A 29 8.17 -13.93 -1.44
C ARG A 29 8.97 -12.64 -1.23
N ILE A 30 8.74 -11.63 -2.07
CA ILE A 30 9.37 -10.31 -1.94
C ILE A 30 8.99 -9.68 -0.60
N ALA A 31 7.71 -9.70 -0.24
CA ALA A 31 7.21 -9.14 1.01
C ALA A 31 7.90 -9.75 2.23
N LEU A 32 7.92 -11.08 2.34
CA LEU A 32 8.51 -11.76 3.48
C LEU A 32 10.03 -11.53 3.59
N ARG A 33 10.76 -11.45 2.46
CA ARG A 33 12.19 -11.11 2.47
C ARG A 33 12.45 -9.73 3.02
N VAL A 34 11.70 -8.72 2.60
CA VAL A 34 11.88 -7.34 3.09
C VAL A 34 11.54 -7.26 4.58
N LEU A 35 10.47 -7.91 5.04
CA LEU A 35 10.12 -7.96 6.46
C LEU A 35 11.21 -8.60 7.33
N LEU A 36 11.90 -9.63 6.83
CA LEU A 36 13.05 -10.23 7.52
C LEU A 36 14.25 -9.28 7.64
N ILE A 37 14.43 -8.35 6.70
CA ILE A 37 15.50 -7.34 6.73
C ILE A 37 15.18 -6.21 7.70
N VAL A 38 13.94 -5.71 7.70
CA VAL A 38 13.52 -4.56 8.51
C VAL A 38 13.42 -4.90 10.00
N GLY A 39 13.04 -6.14 10.34
CA GLY A 39 12.92 -6.61 11.72
C GLY A 39 11.55 -6.34 12.34
N VAL A 40 11.40 -6.73 13.62
CA VAL A 40 10.10 -6.87 14.31
C VAL A 40 9.86 -5.88 15.46
N LYS A 41 10.66 -4.82 15.58
CA LYS A 41 10.39 -3.74 16.54
C LYS A 41 9.12 -2.99 16.14
N PRO A 42 8.21 -2.60 17.05
CA PRO A 42 6.90 -2.07 16.69
C PRO A 42 6.92 -0.91 15.68
N ALA A 43 7.81 0.06 15.88
CA ALA A 43 7.96 1.19 14.96
C ALA A 43 8.53 0.78 13.59
N LEU A 44 9.55 -0.09 13.59
CA LEU A 44 10.16 -0.63 12.38
C LEU A 44 9.25 -1.64 11.71
N LEU A 45 8.45 -2.39 12.46
CA LEU A 45 7.46 -3.32 11.94
C LEU A 45 6.41 -2.57 11.11
N ILE A 46 5.82 -1.50 11.64
CA ILE A 46 4.90 -0.63 10.89
C ILE A 46 5.60 -0.08 9.63
N LEU A 47 6.82 0.43 9.75
CA LEU A 47 7.59 0.93 8.61
C LEU A 47 7.83 -0.16 7.56
N GLY A 48 8.25 -1.35 8.00
CA GLY A 48 8.49 -2.49 7.12
C GLY A 48 7.26 -2.91 6.35
N PHE A 49 6.11 -3.04 7.03
CA PHE A 49 4.83 -3.32 6.37
C PHE A 49 4.44 -2.21 5.40
N MET A 50 4.61 -0.94 5.76
CA MET A 50 4.32 0.18 4.87
C MET A 50 5.22 0.19 3.62
N LEU A 51 6.54 0.01 3.79
CA LEU A 51 7.49 -0.01 2.66
C LEU A 51 7.19 -1.14 1.69
N VAL A 52 6.98 -2.36 2.23
CA VAL A 52 6.65 -3.52 1.41
C VAL A 52 5.32 -3.33 0.69
N THR A 53 4.30 -2.92 1.42
CA THR A 53 2.96 -2.73 0.86
C THR A 53 2.97 -1.64 -0.21
N ALA A 54 3.62 -0.51 0.04
CA ALA A 54 3.73 0.55 -0.94
C ALA A 54 4.51 0.09 -2.19
N PHE A 55 5.65 -0.59 -2.01
CA PHE A 55 6.43 -1.12 -3.13
C PHE A 55 5.64 -2.10 -3.99
N LEU A 56 4.93 -3.04 -3.38
CA LEU A 56 4.11 -4.00 -4.13
C LEU A 56 2.93 -3.33 -4.82
N SER A 57 2.30 -2.36 -4.15
CA SER A 57 1.15 -1.63 -4.69
C SER A 57 1.49 -0.71 -5.86
N MET A 58 2.76 -0.42 -6.09
CA MET A 58 3.22 0.24 -7.31
C MET A 58 2.96 -0.59 -8.58
N TRP A 59 2.93 -1.92 -8.45
CA TRP A 59 2.93 -2.87 -9.57
C TRP A 59 1.71 -3.78 -9.60
N ILE A 60 1.10 -4.00 -8.45
CA ILE A 60 -0.06 -4.88 -8.26
C ILE A 60 -1.21 -4.04 -7.71
N SER A 61 -2.45 -4.47 -7.92
CA SER A 61 -3.60 -3.73 -7.42
C SER A 61 -3.54 -3.53 -5.90
N ASN A 62 -3.96 -2.34 -5.44
CA ASN A 62 -4.02 -1.99 -4.01
C ASN A 62 -4.83 -3.04 -3.21
N THR A 63 -5.89 -3.56 -3.82
CA THR A 63 -6.77 -4.58 -3.24
C THR A 63 -6.03 -5.88 -2.99
N ALA A 64 -5.34 -6.43 -4.02
CA ALA A 64 -4.61 -7.69 -3.91
C ALA A 64 -3.45 -7.56 -2.91
N THR A 65 -2.72 -6.45 -2.95
CA THR A 65 -1.64 -6.16 -2.01
C THR A 65 -2.15 -6.13 -0.56
N THR A 66 -3.27 -5.45 -0.31
CA THR A 66 -3.86 -5.36 1.03
C THR A 66 -4.38 -6.71 1.51
N ALA A 67 -5.09 -7.45 0.65
CA ALA A 67 -5.64 -8.77 0.98
C ALA A 67 -4.55 -9.79 1.36
N MET A 68 -3.35 -9.65 0.79
CA MET A 68 -2.20 -10.49 1.14
C MET A 68 -1.49 -10.01 2.41
N MET A 69 -1.29 -8.70 2.55
CA MET A 69 -0.45 -8.16 3.63
C MET A 69 -1.14 -8.17 4.99
N ILE A 70 -2.47 -8.01 5.06
CA ILE A 70 -3.19 -7.99 6.34
C ILE A 70 -3.13 -9.34 7.05
N PRO A 71 -3.39 -10.51 6.43
CA PRO A 71 -3.21 -11.81 7.10
C PRO A 71 -1.80 -12.01 7.66
N ILE A 72 -0.77 -11.60 6.93
CA ILE A 72 0.62 -11.68 7.41
C ILE A 72 0.81 -10.77 8.63
N ALA A 73 0.28 -9.56 8.59
CA ALA A 73 0.35 -8.62 9.71
C ALA A 73 -0.36 -9.18 10.95
N GLN A 74 -1.53 -9.79 10.79
CA GLN A 74 -2.30 -10.41 11.87
C GLN A 74 -1.55 -11.59 12.49
N ALA A 75 -0.99 -12.49 11.67
CA ALA A 75 -0.20 -13.62 12.17
C ALA A 75 1.00 -13.16 13.03
N VAL A 76 1.69 -12.11 12.60
CA VAL A 76 2.80 -11.52 13.36
C VAL A 76 2.33 -10.90 14.67
N LEU A 77 1.20 -10.19 14.67
CA LEU A 77 0.62 -9.55 15.86
C LEU A 77 0.13 -10.58 16.88
N GLU A 78 -0.53 -11.63 16.41
CA GLU A 78 -1.02 -12.73 17.26
C GLU A 78 0.15 -13.45 17.94
N GLN A 79 1.24 -13.71 17.22
CA GLN A 79 2.44 -14.30 17.79
C GLN A 79 3.13 -13.38 18.80
N LEU A 80 3.15 -12.07 18.56
CA LEU A 80 3.65 -11.10 19.55
C LEU A 80 2.80 -11.09 20.83
N HIS A 81 1.48 -11.28 20.69
CA HIS A 81 0.55 -11.33 21.82
C HIS A 81 0.66 -12.63 22.60
N SER A 82 0.64 -13.79 21.94
CA SER A 82 0.74 -15.12 22.59
C SER A 82 2.08 -15.29 23.30
N SER A 83 3.18 -14.85 22.71
CA SER A 83 4.50 -14.86 23.34
C SER A 83 4.58 -13.97 24.58
N LYS A 84 3.78 -12.90 24.65
CA LYS A 84 3.69 -12.04 25.82
C LYS A 84 2.93 -12.72 26.94
N ARG A 85 1.83 -13.37 26.61
CA ARG A 85 0.98 -14.09 27.60
C ARG A 85 1.72 -15.27 28.22
N SER A 86 2.46 -16.07 27.44
CA SER A 86 3.24 -17.21 27.95
C SER A 86 4.40 -16.82 28.86
N LEU A 87 5.02 -15.64 28.64
CA LEU A 87 6.09 -15.14 29.49
C LEU A 87 5.56 -14.51 30.78
N ASP A 88 4.43 -13.81 30.70
CA ASP A 88 3.77 -13.25 31.87
C ASP A 88 3.28 -14.40 32.79
N THR A 89 2.75 -15.52 32.25
CA THR A 89 2.33 -16.71 33.02
C THR A 89 3.53 -17.44 33.67
N SER A 90 4.69 -17.47 33.04
CA SER A 90 5.89 -18.07 33.63
C SER A 90 6.49 -17.19 34.74
N GLU A 91 6.35 -15.86 34.65
CA GLU A 91 6.75 -14.94 35.74
C GLU A 91 5.86 -15.10 36.96
N ASP A 92 4.55 -15.21 36.78
CA ASP A 92 3.60 -15.42 37.87
C ASP A 92 3.88 -16.78 38.56
N MET A 93 4.28 -17.82 37.82
CA MET A 93 4.66 -19.12 38.37
C MET A 93 6.03 -19.09 39.09
N GLU A 94 7.02 -18.36 38.57
CA GLU A 94 8.33 -18.19 39.22
C GLU A 94 8.21 -17.34 40.49
N GLU A 95 7.37 -16.29 40.51
CA GLU A 95 7.08 -15.49 41.69
C GLU A 95 6.32 -16.32 42.78
N GLU A 96 5.36 -17.19 42.37
CA GLU A 96 4.69 -18.11 43.28
C GLU A 96 5.66 -19.18 43.86
N GLU A 97 6.59 -19.71 43.06
CA GLU A 97 7.61 -20.65 43.53
C GLU A 97 8.64 -19.98 44.47
N GLU A 98 9.06 -18.73 44.17
CA GLU A 98 9.93 -17.98 45.10
C GLU A 98 9.22 -17.61 46.41
N GLU A 99 7.94 -17.19 46.33
CA GLU A 99 7.16 -16.95 47.56
C GLU A 99 6.93 -18.23 48.38
N ASP A 100 6.73 -19.39 47.75
CA ASP A 100 6.62 -20.67 48.45
C ASP A 100 7.96 -21.13 49.02
N HIS A 101 9.09 -20.86 48.36
CA HIS A 101 10.42 -21.10 48.93
C HIS A 101 10.71 -20.18 50.09
N ILE A 102 10.39 -18.89 50.01
CA ILE A 102 10.55 -17.94 51.14
C ILE A 102 9.62 -18.30 52.31
N LYS A 103 8.39 -18.77 52.02
CA LYS A 103 7.46 -19.27 53.06
C LYS A 103 7.97 -20.55 53.73
N LYS A 104 8.63 -21.45 53.00
CA LYS A 104 9.26 -22.66 53.55
C LYS A 104 10.49 -22.32 54.40
N ASP A 105 11.37 -21.45 53.94
CA ASP A 105 12.56 -21.03 54.71
C ASP A 105 12.18 -20.27 56.00
N ASN A 106 11.19 -19.37 55.95
CA ASN A 106 10.66 -18.71 57.14
C ASN A 106 9.97 -19.67 58.10
N LYS A 107 9.40 -20.79 57.63
CA LYS A 107 8.81 -21.81 58.47
C LYS A 107 9.88 -22.58 59.25
N TYR A 108 11.06 -22.81 58.70
CA TYR A 108 12.19 -23.45 59.41
C TYR A 108 12.91 -22.50 60.37
N VAL A 109 12.94 -21.19 60.09
CA VAL A 109 13.51 -20.18 61.00
C VAL A 109 12.58 -19.91 62.20
N ASN A 110 11.26 -19.94 62.04
CA ASN A 110 10.29 -19.71 63.09
C ASN A 110 10.11 -20.90 64.02
N LEU A 111 10.41 -22.15 63.63
CA LEU A 111 10.37 -23.31 64.55
C LEU A 111 11.43 -23.25 65.66
N GLY A 112 12.46 -22.42 65.57
CA GLY A 112 13.47 -22.16 66.62
C GLY A 112 13.06 -21.09 67.62
N PHE A 113 12.04 -20.26 67.34
CA PHE A 113 11.60 -19.16 68.24
C PHE A 113 10.28 -19.41 68.94
N GLU A 114 9.48 -20.42 68.57
CA GLU A 114 8.13 -20.69 69.13
C GLU A 114 8.12 -21.41 70.44
N LEU A 115 9.28 -21.69 71.05
CA LEU A 115 9.35 -22.32 72.43
C LEU A 115 9.44 -21.32 73.56
N GLN A 116 9.37 -19.99 73.29
CA GLN A 116 9.55 -19.00 74.39
C GLN A 116 8.45 -17.94 74.52
N GLU A 117 7.37 -17.95 73.75
CA GLU A 117 6.32 -16.87 73.74
C GLU A 117 4.86 -17.36 73.74
N ASN A 118 4.53 -18.40 74.53
CA ASN A 118 3.14 -18.85 74.72
C ASN A 118 2.48 -18.24 75.97
N ALA A 119 2.60 -16.93 76.19
CA ALA A 119 1.95 -16.33 77.37
C ALA A 119 1.30 -14.94 77.19
N ILE A 120 1.34 -14.28 76.00
CA ILE A 120 0.66 -13.00 75.87
C ILE A 120 0.28 -12.83 74.39
N SER A 121 -0.95 -13.13 73.95
CA SER A 121 -1.69 -12.36 72.90
C SER A 121 -2.94 -13.05 72.35
N ASP A 122 -4.02 -13.02 73.09
CA ASP A 122 -5.38 -13.32 72.53
C ASP A 122 -6.13 -12.10 72.07
N ALA A 123 -5.45 -10.97 71.77
CA ALA A 123 -6.10 -9.71 71.43
C ALA A 123 -5.70 -9.08 70.04
N LYS A 124 -4.89 -9.75 69.22
CA LYS A 124 -4.43 -9.19 67.94
C LYS A 124 -4.74 -10.02 66.70
N GLY A 125 -5.64 -11.00 66.81
CA GLY A 125 -5.93 -11.93 65.66
C GLY A 125 -6.83 -11.40 64.56
N THR A 126 -7.60 -10.34 64.77
CA THR A 126 -8.64 -9.87 63.84
C THR A 126 -8.14 -8.78 62.89
N GLU A 127 -7.29 -7.88 63.36
CA GLU A 127 -6.74 -6.79 62.51
C GLU A 127 -5.75 -7.28 61.42
N ASN A 128 -5.04 -8.38 61.63
CA ASN A 128 -4.08 -8.94 60.69
C ASN A 128 -4.75 -9.72 59.51
N LYS A 129 -5.98 -10.22 59.67
CA LYS A 129 -6.71 -10.90 58.60
C LYS A 129 -7.34 -9.90 57.63
N GLU A 130 -7.99 -8.83 58.14
CA GLU A 130 -8.55 -7.79 57.31
C GLU A 130 -7.49 -7.03 56.49
N ASN A 131 -6.34 -6.73 57.07
CA ASN A 131 -5.23 -6.11 56.34
C ASN A 131 -4.63 -7.04 55.28
N LYS A 132 -4.55 -8.36 55.48
CA LYS A 132 -4.10 -9.31 54.47
C LYS A 132 -5.12 -9.48 53.34
N GLU A 133 -6.41 -9.54 53.63
CA GLU A 133 -7.45 -9.58 52.59
C GLU A 133 -7.50 -8.27 51.79
N LEU A 134 -7.31 -7.11 52.41
CA LEU A 134 -7.26 -5.82 51.72
C LEU A 134 -6.04 -5.72 50.80
N VAL A 135 -4.86 -6.19 51.22
CA VAL A 135 -3.66 -6.21 50.40
C VAL A 135 -3.83 -7.13 49.18
N VAL A 136 -4.40 -8.32 49.38
CA VAL A 136 -4.67 -9.27 48.27
C VAL A 136 -5.68 -8.69 47.26
N VAL A 137 -6.73 -8.01 47.72
CA VAL A 137 -7.73 -7.36 46.87
C VAL A 137 -7.11 -6.20 46.09
N VAL A 138 -6.21 -5.41 46.69
CA VAL A 138 -5.52 -4.30 46.02
C VAL A 138 -4.51 -4.83 45.02
N ASP A 139 -3.80 -5.91 45.26
CA ASP A 139 -2.88 -6.55 44.31
C ASP A 139 -3.63 -7.15 43.12
N LEU A 140 -4.75 -7.85 43.33
CA LEU A 140 -5.61 -8.38 42.29
C LEU A 140 -6.19 -7.26 41.41
N ALA A 141 -6.60 -6.14 42.01
CA ALA A 141 -7.08 -4.97 41.26
C ALA A 141 -5.96 -4.34 40.44
N SER A 142 -4.75 -4.24 40.98
CA SER A 142 -3.55 -3.73 40.31
C SER A 142 -3.11 -4.64 39.14
N GLN A 143 -3.14 -5.95 39.30
CA GLN A 143 -2.83 -6.93 38.26
C GLN A 143 -3.87 -6.84 37.12
N LYS A 144 -5.15 -6.79 37.46
CA LYS A 144 -6.23 -6.65 36.48
C LYS A 144 -6.13 -5.34 35.69
N GLU A 145 -5.76 -4.24 36.34
CA GLU A 145 -5.52 -2.96 35.65
C GLU A 145 -4.31 -3.02 34.71
N LYS A 146 -3.24 -3.70 35.10
CA LYS A 146 -2.06 -3.94 34.25
C LYS A 146 -2.42 -4.79 33.03
N GLU A 147 -3.24 -5.81 33.16
CA GLU A 147 -3.71 -6.65 32.06
C GLU A 147 -4.58 -5.84 31.07
N ILE A 148 -5.54 -5.07 31.57
CA ILE A 148 -6.38 -4.20 30.73
C ILE A 148 -5.51 -3.21 29.95
N ARG A 149 -4.54 -2.57 30.57
CA ARG A 149 -3.60 -1.66 29.90
C ARG A 149 -2.72 -2.37 28.85
N LYS A 150 -2.36 -3.64 29.09
CA LYS A 150 -1.61 -4.46 28.11
C LYS A 150 -2.47 -4.78 26.89
N GLU A 151 -3.74 -5.15 27.11
CA GLU A 151 -4.70 -5.46 26.06
C GLU A 151 -5.02 -4.23 25.21
N GLU A 152 -5.26 -3.07 25.83
CA GLU A 152 -5.47 -1.81 25.11
C GLU A 152 -4.27 -1.44 24.21
N LYS A 153 -3.04 -1.66 24.68
CA LYS A 153 -1.83 -1.41 23.86
C LYS A 153 -1.74 -2.36 22.69
N HIS A 154 -2.12 -3.62 22.86
CA HIS A 154 -2.16 -4.59 21.80
C HIS A 154 -3.21 -4.21 20.74
N GLN A 155 -4.42 -3.88 21.18
CA GLN A 155 -5.50 -3.43 20.28
C GLN A 155 -5.10 -2.16 19.49
N LYS A 156 -4.42 -1.20 20.12
CA LYS A 156 -3.89 -0.01 19.43
C LYS A 156 -2.87 -0.39 18.35
N LEU A 157 -1.99 -1.35 18.63
CA LEU A 157 -1.02 -1.84 17.65
C LEU A 157 -1.71 -2.56 16.48
N CYS A 158 -2.73 -3.39 16.76
CA CYS A 158 -3.53 -4.06 15.72
C CYS A 158 -4.22 -3.05 14.81
N LYS A 159 -4.85 -2.00 15.38
CA LYS A 159 -5.46 -0.90 14.62
C LYS A 159 -4.44 -0.19 13.74
N GLY A 160 -3.30 0.22 14.33
CA GLY A 160 -2.22 0.89 13.60
C GLY A 160 -1.66 0.04 12.47
N MET A 161 -1.52 -1.27 12.67
CA MET A 161 -1.01 -2.20 11.67
C MET A 161 -2.01 -2.40 10.52
N SER A 162 -3.30 -2.54 10.80
CA SER A 162 -4.32 -2.67 9.77
C SER A 162 -4.40 -1.40 8.91
N LEU A 163 -4.35 -0.22 9.54
CA LEU A 163 -4.36 1.07 8.84
C LEU A 163 -3.06 1.31 8.05
N CYS A 164 -1.90 0.91 8.58
CA CYS A 164 -0.64 1.10 7.87
C CYS A 164 -0.61 0.33 6.54
N VAL A 165 -1.19 -0.87 6.48
CA VAL A 165 -1.26 -1.67 5.26
C VAL A 165 -2.20 -1.02 4.23
N CYS A 166 -3.43 -0.66 4.60
CA CYS A 166 -4.37 -0.11 3.62
C CYS A 166 -3.95 1.29 3.13
N TYR A 167 -3.40 2.13 4.00
CA TYR A 167 -2.89 3.45 3.60
C TYR A 167 -1.65 3.33 2.71
N ALA A 168 -0.70 2.46 3.08
CA ALA A 168 0.48 2.22 2.27
C ALA A 168 0.16 1.64 0.89
N ALA A 169 -0.90 0.81 0.77
CA ALA A 169 -1.36 0.32 -0.51
C ALA A 169 -1.87 1.47 -1.41
N SER A 170 -2.71 2.35 -0.88
CA SER A 170 -3.23 3.50 -1.64
C SER A 170 -2.12 4.50 -1.98
N ILE A 171 -1.22 4.79 -1.03
CA ILE A 171 -0.06 5.69 -1.24
C ILE A 171 0.92 5.09 -2.24
N GLY A 172 1.21 3.79 -2.17
CA GLY A 172 2.10 3.11 -3.12
C GLY A 172 1.58 3.14 -4.56
N GLY A 173 0.27 2.95 -4.73
CA GLY A 173 -0.38 2.93 -6.04
C GLY A 173 -0.23 4.23 -6.84
N ILE A 174 -0.03 5.38 -6.20
CA ILE A 174 0.16 6.64 -6.94
C ILE A 174 1.53 6.74 -7.63
N ALA A 175 2.53 5.99 -7.19
CA ALA A 175 3.92 6.17 -7.59
C ALA A 175 4.21 5.82 -9.06
N THR A 176 3.48 4.87 -9.62
CA THR A 176 3.63 4.46 -11.02
C THR A 176 2.37 4.72 -11.82
N LEU A 177 2.53 4.84 -13.12
CA LEU A 177 1.40 5.11 -14.01
C LEU A 177 0.35 3.97 -13.97
N THR A 178 0.81 2.73 -13.83
CA THR A 178 -0.04 1.52 -13.79
C THR A 178 -0.47 1.10 -12.38
N GLY A 179 0.03 1.74 -11.33
CA GLY A 179 -0.22 1.33 -9.94
C GLY A 179 -1.66 1.57 -9.47
N THR A 180 -2.33 2.58 -10.01
CA THR A 180 -3.76 2.82 -9.74
C THR A 180 -4.46 3.43 -10.95
N THR A 181 -5.73 3.10 -11.12
CA THR A 181 -6.52 3.49 -12.29
C THR A 181 -6.65 5.00 -12.50
N PRO A 182 -6.80 5.87 -11.48
CA PRO A 182 -6.80 7.33 -11.66
C PRO A 182 -5.64 7.88 -12.48
N ASN A 183 -4.44 7.32 -12.32
CA ASN A 183 -3.25 7.76 -13.06
C ASN A 183 -3.42 7.53 -14.57
N LEU A 184 -3.96 6.37 -14.93
CA LEU A 184 -4.25 6.03 -16.33
C LEU A 184 -5.43 6.82 -16.89
N VAL A 185 -6.43 7.15 -16.07
CA VAL A 185 -7.51 8.07 -16.48
C VAL A 185 -6.92 9.42 -16.86
N LEU A 186 -6.00 9.97 -16.06
CA LEU A 186 -5.31 11.22 -16.42
C LEU A 186 -4.57 11.09 -17.74
N LYS A 187 -3.73 10.05 -17.89
CA LYS A 187 -2.97 9.82 -19.14
C LYS A 187 -3.90 9.82 -20.35
N GLY A 188 -4.98 9.03 -20.28
CA GLY A 188 -5.93 8.94 -21.39
C GLY A 188 -6.72 10.22 -21.64
N GLN A 189 -7.05 10.98 -20.59
CA GLN A 189 -7.73 12.27 -20.73
C GLN A 189 -6.82 13.33 -21.33
N ILE A 190 -5.54 13.38 -20.96
CA ILE A 190 -4.55 14.29 -21.57
C ILE A 190 -4.39 13.96 -23.06
N ASP A 191 -4.28 12.69 -23.42
CA ASP A 191 -4.12 12.27 -24.81
C ASP A 191 -5.37 12.54 -25.65
N GLU A 192 -6.57 12.50 -25.05
CA GLU A 192 -7.83 12.78 -25.73
C GLU A 192 -8.09 14.28 -25.89
N LEU A 193 -7.97 15.04 -24.81
CA LEU A 193 -8.29 16.47 -24.77
C LEU A 193 -7.19 17.35 -25.35
N PHE A 194 -5.97 16.82 -25.46
CA PHE A 194 -4.79 17.52 -25.97
C PHE A 194 -3.95 16.59 -26.87
N PRO A 195 -4.41 16.26 -28.07
CA PRO A 195 -3.75 15.29 -28.93
C PRO A 195 -2.29 15.62 -29.30
N ASP A 196 -1.94 16.91 -29.31
CA ASP A 196 -0.61 17.41 -29.64
C ASP A 196 0.32 17.56 -28.38
N ASN A 197 0.01 16.88 -27.27
CA ASN A 197 0.69 17.03 -25.99
C ASN A 197 2.14 16.48 -25.96
N ASN A 198 2.68 16.00 -27.08
CA ASN A 198 4.04 15.42 -27.19
C ASN A 198 4.33 14.30 -26.18
N ASN A 199 3.30 13.53 -25.80
CA ASN A 199 3.40 12.45 -24.83
C ASN A 199 4.05 12.88 -23.49
N VAL A 200 3.70 14.09 -23.03
CA VAL A 200 4.25 14.72 -21.82
C VAL A 200 4.12 13.82 -20.58
N ILE A 201 3.06 13.01 -20.51
CA ILE A 201 2.87 11.97 -19.48
C ILE A 201 3.21 10.61 -20.08
N ASN A 202 4.38 10.11 -19.73
CA ASN A 202 4.82 8.74 -19.99
C ASN A 202 5.21 8.07 -18.66
N PHE A 203 5.63 6.80 -18.70
CA PHE A 203 5.97 6.07 -17.48
C PHE A 203 7.10 6.73 -16.70
N ALA A 204 8.16 7.20 -17.36
CA ALA A 204 9.32 7.82 -16.72
C ALA A 204 8.98 9.19 -16.12
N SER A 205 8.26 10.06 -16.88
CA SER A 205 7.85 11.39 -16.40
C SER A 205 6.88 11.29 -15.23
N TRP A 206 5.92 10.36 -15.28
CA TRP A 206 5.04 10.08 -14.16
C TRP A 206 5.80 9.64 -12.92
N PHE A 207 6.70 8.66 -13.07
CA PHE A 207 7.49 8.15 -11.95
C PHE A 207 8.37 9.24 -11.34
N GLY A 208 9.02 10.07 -12.15
CA GLY A 208 9.84 11.19 -11.69
C GLY A 208 9.06 12.19 -10.82
N PHE A 209 7.78 12.42 -11.12
CA PHE A 209 6.89 13.27 -10.32
C PHE A 209 6.29 12.56 -9.11
N ALA A 210 5.69 11.39 -9.34
CA ALA A 210 4.82 10.75 -8.35
C ALA A 210 5.58 9.92 -7.32
N PHE A 211 6.74 9.33 -7.67
CA PHE A 211 7.53 8.53 -6.72
C PHE A 211 8.09 9.37 -5.56
N PRO A 212 8.74 10.54 -5.76
CA PRO A 212 9.13 11.39 -4.64
C PRO A 212 7.94 11.85 -3.79
N THR A 213 6.81 12.16 -4.43
CA THR A 213 5.57 12.53 -3.74
C THR A 213 5.07 11.39 -2.84
N MET A 214 5.08 10.18 -3.36
CA MET A 214 4.72 8.97 -2.62
C MET A 214 5.64 8.75 -1.41
N VAL A 215 6.96 8.89 -1.59
CA VAL A 215 7.93 8.71 -0.48
C VAL A 215 7.68 9.71 0.64
N VAL A 216 7.50 10.98 0.32
CA VAL A 216 7.21 12.04 1.31
C VAL A 216 5.89 11.74 2.04
N LEU A 217 4.85 11.39 1.31
CA LEU A 217 3.55 11.06 1.89
C LEU A 217 3.61 9.80 2.77
N LEU A 218 4.39 8.79 2.35
CA LEU A 218 4.59 7.57 3.13
C LEU A 218 5.30 7.85 4.47
N ILE A 219 6.30 8.74 4.46
CA ILE A 219 7.02 9.18 5.67
C ILE A 219 6.05 9.91 6.62
N PHE A 220 5.25 10.87 6.11
CA PHE A 220 4.26 11.57 6.93
C PHE A 220 3.19 10.63 7.48
N SER A 221 2.72 9.69 6.66
CA SER A 221 1.76 8.66 7.10
C SER A 221 2.35 7.78 8.21
N TRP A 222 3.60 7.35 8.06
CA TRP A 222 4.30 6.56 9.08
C TRP A 222 4.45 7.32 10.41
N ILE A 223 4.90 8.59 10.36
CA ILE A 223 5.03 9.44 11.55
C ILE A 223 3.67 9.63 12.22
N TRP A 224 2.64 9.90 11.43
CA TRP A 224 1.28 10.11 11.93
C TRP A 224 0.72 8.86 12.63
N LEU A 225 0.83 7.70 12.01
CA LEU A 225 0.38 6.43 12.60
C LEU A 225 1.14 6.09 13.89
N GLN A 226 2.44 6.43 13.96
CA GLN A 226 3.21 6.28 15.20
C GLN A 226 2.68 7.16 16.33
N ILE A 227 2.45 8.42 16.05
CA ILE A 227 1.93 9.36 17.04
C ILE A 227 0.56 8.90 17.56
N MET A 228 -0.31 8.46 16.66
CA MET A 228 -1.69 8.10 16.99
C MET A 228 -1.80 6.78 17.77
N PHE A 229 -1.03 5.76 17.39
CA PHE A 229 -1.20 4.40 17.93
C PHE A 229 -0.09 3.94 18.89
N LEU A 230 1.17 4.39 18.71
CA LEU A 230 2.31 4.01 19.56
C LEU A 230 2.67 5.08 20.58
N GLY A 231 2.22 6.35 20.37
CA GLY A 231 2.56 7.49 21.23
C GLY A 231 3.96 8.08 20.94
N ILE A 232 4.24 9.25 21.56
CA ILE A 232 5.39 10.12 21.23
C ILE A 232 6.74 9.59 21.80
N ASN A 233 6.76 8.48 22.51
CA ASN A 233 7.99 7.94 23.11
C ASN A 233 8.91 7.25 22.08
N PHE A 234 9.54 8.05 21.21
CA PHE A 234 10.41 7.57 20.13
C PHE A 234 11.53 6.64 20.64
N ARG A 235 12.19 6.95 21.76
CA ARG A 235 13.26 6.11 22.32
C ARG A 235 12.79 4.68 22.64
N LYS A 236 11.58 4.53 23.17
CA LYS A 236 11.00 3.22 23.50
C LYS A 236 10.54 2.47 22.24
N ASN A 237 9.97 3.19 21.27
CA ASN A 237 9.46 2.62 20.04
C ASN A 237 10.58 2.11 19.13
N PHE A 238 11.77 2.73 19.17
CA PHE A 238 12.97 2.29 18.44
C PHE A 238 13.85 1.30 19.22
N GLY A 239 13.45 0.92 20.45
CA GLY A 239 14.14 -0.10 21.23
C GLY A 239 15.50 0.33 21.81
N CYS A 240 15.70 1.62 22.07
CA CYS A 240 16.84 2.08 22.85
C CYS A 240 16.57 1.82 24.35
N GLY A 241 17.23 0.83 24.94
CA GLY A 241 17.02 0.40 26.33
C GLY A 241 16.23 -0.91 26.44
N VAL A 242 16.57 -1.91 25.63
CA VAL A 242 15.81 -3.16 25.52
C VAL A 242 16.09 -4.10 26.67
N ASN A 243 15.05 -4.48 27.43
CA ASN A 243 15.08 -5.60 28.37
C ASN A 243 15.31 -6.93 27.62
N PRO A 244 16.07 -7.90 28.19
CA PRO A 244 16.33 -9.20 27.55
C PRO A 244 15.06 -9.94 27.16
N LYS A 245 13.97 -9.80 27.91
CA LYS A 245 12.64 -10.35 27.64
C LYS A 245 11.99 -9.80 26.34
N GLN A 246 12.23 -8.54 26.01
CA GLN A 246 11.74 -7.95 24.75
C GLN A 246 12.50 -8.48 23.53
N LYS A 247 13.79 -8.81 23.67
CA LYS A 247 14.57 -9.46 22.61
C LYS A 247 14.05 -10.88 22.30
N GLU A 248 13.58 -11.61 23.30
CA GLU A 248 13.01 -12.95 23.08
C GLU A 248 11.68 -12.87 22.30
N LYS A 249 10.82 -11.89 22.63
CA LYS A 249 9.57 -11.62 21.89
C LYS A 249 9.84 -11.26 20.43
N GLU A 250 10.79 -10.38 20.20
CA GLU A 250 11.23 -10.01 18.85
C GLU A 250 11.77 -11.23 18.09
N LYS A 251 12.52 -12.12 18.75
CA LYS A 251 13.05 -13.35 18.13
C LYS A 251 11.93 -14.32 17.74
N LYS A 252 10.90 -14.49 18.56
CA LYS A 252 9.75 -15.35 18.25
C LYS A 252 8.94 -14.80 17.05
N ALA A 253 8.64 -13.50 17.03
CA ALA A 253 7.96 -12.86 15.90
C ALA A 253 8.79 -12.95 14.60
N TYR A 254 10.10 -12.78 14.68
CA TYR A 254 11.00 -12.99 13.55
C TYR A 254 10.95 -14.43 13.02
N GLN A 255 10.86 -15.42 13.92
CA GLN A 255 10.75 -16.84 13.53
C GLN A 255 9.47 -17.11 12.73
N VAL A 256 8.34 -16.49 13.08
CA VAL A 256 7.08 -16.64 12.30
C VAL A 256 7.26 -16.16 10.86
N ILE A 257 7.82 -14.98 10.66
CA ILE A 257 8.08 -14.46 9.31
C ILE A 257 9.05 -15.40 8.56
N LYS A 258 10.06 -15.91 9.25
CA LYS A 258 11.03 -16.85 8.69
C LYS A 258 10.39 -18.19 8.32
N GLU A 259 9.46 -18.70 9.13
CA GLU A 259 8.72 -19.93 8.84
C GLU A 259 7.77 -19.75 7.65
N GLU A 260 7.04 -18.62 7.58
CA GLU A 260 6.21 -18.32 6.42
C GLU A 260 7.06 -18.23 5.13
N HIS A 261 8.24 -17.59 5.21
CA HIS A 261 9.17 -17.57 4.08
C HIS A 261 9.69 -18.98 3.73
N ARG A 262 9.94 -19.84 4.73
CA ARG A 262 10.42 -21.23 4.51
C ARG A 262 9.34 -22.12 3.91
N LYS A 263 8.05 -21.89 4.23
CA LYS A 263 6.91 -22.60 3.62
C LYS A 263 6.82 -22.40 2.12
N LEU A 264 7.30 -21.26 1.59
CA LEU A 264 7.35 -21.02 0.15
C LEU A 264 8.40 -21.87 -0.59
N GLY A 265 9.33 -22.51 0.12
CA GLY A 265 10.38 -23.32 -0.47
C GLY A 265 11.38 -22.56 -1.34
N SER A 266 12.11 -23.27 -2.19
CA SER A 266 12.99 -22.68 -3.22
C SER A 266 12.16 -22.00 -4.31
N MET A 267 12.75 -20.99 -4.99
CA MET A 267 12.11 -20.36 -6.14
C MET A 267 11.88 -21.38 -7.27
N ASN A 268 10.66 -21.43 -7.74
CA ASN A 268 10.30 -22.26 -8.88
C ASN A 268 10.73 -21.59 -10.20
N SER A 269 10.94 -22.38 -11.27
CA SER A 269 11.27 -21.88 -12.61
C SER A 269 10.26 -20.83 -13.10
N ALA A 270 8.98 -21.03 -12.82
CA ALA A 270 7.93 -20.07 -13.17
C ALA A 270 8.09 -18.72 -12.44
N GLU A 271 8.38 -18.74 -11.14
CA GLU A 271 8.65 -17.52 -10.37
C GLU A 271 9.84 -16.74 -10.93
N ILE A 272 10.91 -17.44 -11.32
CA ILE A 272 12.13 -16.85 -11.89
C ILE A 272 11.81 -16.21 -13.25
N ASN A 273 11.10 -16.93 -14.13
CA ASN A 273 10.73 -16.42 -15.45
C ASN A 273 9.83 -15.21 -15.36
N VAL A 274 8.83 -15.22 -14.46
CA VAL A 274 7.95 -14.06 -14.21
C VAL A 274 8.76 -12.88 -13.66
N LEU A 275 9.69 -13.12 -12.74
CA LEU A 275 10.57 -12.07 -12.21
C LEU A 275 11.44 -11.45 -13.32
N ILE A 276 12.03 -12.26 -14.19
CA ILE A 276 12.85 -11.78 -15.31
C ILE A 276 12.01 -10.92 -16.26
N LEU A 277 10.82 -11.40 -16.66
CA LEU A 277 9.91 -10.65 -17.54
C LEU A 277 9.41 -9.36 -16.90
N PHE A 278 9.13 -9.39 -15.60
CA PHE A 278 8.73 -8.19 -14.85
C PHE A 278 9.87 -7.15 -14.78
N VAL A 279 11.09 -7.57 -14.44
CA VAL A 279 12.25 -6.67 -14.41
C VAL A 279 12.52 -6.12 -15.81
N LEU A 280 12.43 -6.96 -16.85
CA LEU A 280 12.59 -6.53 -18.24
C LEU A 280 11.54 -5.48 -18.64
N LEU A 281 10.27 -5.68 -18.27
CA LEU A 281 9.20 -4.70 -18.50
C LEU A 281 9.55 -3.34 -17.90
N VAL A 282 9.96 -3.34 -16.62
CA VAL A 282 10.31 -2.10 -15.90
C VAL A 282 11.49 -1.40 -16.57
N LEU A 283 12.54 -2.14 -16.90
CA LEU A 283 13.71 -1.58 -17.59
C LEU A 283 13.36 -1.01 -18.97
N LEU A 284 12.52 -1.71 -19.73
CA LEU A 284 12.05 -1.23 -21.03
C LEU A 284 11.22 0.05 -20.90
N TRP A 285 10.35 0.17 -19.90
CA TRP A 285 9.57 1.39 -19.66
C TRP A 285 10.44 2.59 -19.32
N PHE A 286 11.40 2.43 -18.38
CA PHE A 286 12.29 3.54 -17.99
C PHE A 286 13.25 3.97 -19.10
N SER A 287 13.73 3.02 -19.93
CA SER A 287 14.67 3.32 -21.00
C SER A 287 14.01 3.66 -22.35
N ARG A 288 12.67 3.52 -22.47
CA ARG A 288 11.94 3.80 -23.69
C ARG A 288 12.06 5.26 -24.11
N ASP A 289 11.75 6.15 -23.20
CA ASP A 289 11.82 7.60 -23.38
C ASP A 289 12.00 8.28 -22.02
N PRO A 290 13.23 8.37 -21.52
CA PRO A 290 13.53 8.92 -20.18
C PRO A 290 13.39 10.44 -20.09
N GLY A 291 13.21 11.16 -21.20
CA GLY A 291 13.01 12.61 -21.26
C GLY A 291 14.29 13.46 -21.21
N PHE A 292 15.36 13.00 -20.56
CA PHE A 292 16.65 13.70 -20.46
C PHE A 292 17.67 13.23 -21.52
N MET A 293 17.42 12.12 -22.18
CA MET A 293 18.20 11.58 -23.31
C MET A 293 17.27 10.79 -24.24
N PRO A 294 17.63 10.66 -25.53
CA PRO A 294 16.85 9.83 -26.47
C PRO A 294 16.83 8.38 -26.01
N GLY A 295 15.63 7.83 -25.80
CA GLY A 295 15.42 6.44 -25.45
C GLY A 295 15.55 5.49 -26.64
N TRP A 296 15.48 4.17 -26.39
CA TRP A 296 15.56 3.17 -27.45
C TRP A 296 14.39 3.26 -28.45
N ALA A 297 13.19 3.67 -28.00
CA ALA A 297 12.04 3.84 -28.90
C ALA A 297 12.24 5.05 -29.81
N THR A 298 12.70 6.17 -29.26
CA THR A 298 12.99 7.40 -30.00
C THR A 298 14.06 7.17 -31.06
N ASN A 299 15.12 6.43 -30.74
CA ASN A 299 16.24 6.18 -31.64
C ASN A 299 15.92 5.17 -32.75
N SER A 300 15.12 4.13 -32.46
CA SER A 300 14.98 2.97 -33.34
C SER A 300 13.65 2.88 -34.05
N PHE A 301 12.57 3.35 -33.45
CA PHE A 301 11.20 3.10 -33.92
C PHE A 301 10.40 4.37 -34.24
N ASN A 302 10.54 5.43 -33.43
CA ASN A 302 9.77 6.65 -33.61
C ASN A 302 10.36 7.48 -34.76
N ARG A 303 9.51 7.92 -35.70
CA ARG A 303 9.92 8.66 -36.89
C ARG A 303 8.91 9.76 -37.23
N GLY A 304 9.42 10.91 -37.66
CA GLY A 304 8.58 12.00 -38.15
C GLY A 304 7.65 12.60 -37.07
N GLY A 305 8.07 12.58 -35.79
CA GLY A 305 7.26 13.11 -34.68
C GLY A 305 6.08 12.21 -34.28
N LYS A 306 6.04 10.96 -34.76
CA LYS A 306 5.03 9.97 -34.38
C LYS A 306 5.63 8.88 -33.53
N ASP A 307 4.98 8.58 -32.41
CA ASP A 307 5.33 7.48 -31.52
C ASP A 307 4.68 6.19 -32.00
N TYR A 308 5.49 5.29 -32.59
CA TYR A 308 5.04 3.96 -33.01
C TYR A 308 5.16 2.93 -31.90
N VAL A 309 6.04 3.16 -30.93
CA VAL A 309 6.21 2.29 -29.77
C VAL A 309 5.94 3.09 -28.51
N THR A 310 4.86 2.73 -27.84
CA THR A 310 4.38 3.36 -26.60
C THR A 310 4.62 2.45 -25.40
N ASP A 311 4.34 2.93 -24.18
CA ASP A 311 4.37 2.12 -22.97
C ASP A 311 3.41 0.91 -23.05
N ALA A 312 2.28 1.08 -23.75
CA ALA A 312 1.31 0.01 -24.00
C ALA A 312 1.88 -1.10 -24.90
N THR A 313 2.62 -0.71 -25.94
CA THR A 313 3.27 -1.68 -26.84
C THR A 313 4.20 -2.61 -26.05
N VAL A 314 5.00 -2.04 -25.15
CA VAL A 314 5.91 -2.81 -24.27
C VAL A 314 5.12 -3.72 -23.33
N ALA A 315 4.07 -3.20 -22.68
CA ALA A 315 3.25 -3.97 -21.75
C ALA A 315 2.57 -5.18 -22.42
N ILE A 316 1.97 -4.96 -23.61
CA ILE A 316 1.33 -6.03 -24.38
C ILE A 316 2.36 -7.06 -24.87
N PHE A 317 3.53 -6.61 -25.34
CA PHE A 317 4.62 -7.51 -25.75
C PHE A 317 5.04 -8.45 -24.62
N ILE A 318 5.31 -7.93 -23.43
CA ILE A 318 5.66 -8.74 -22.27
C ILE A 318 4.49 -9.64 -21.84
N SER A 319 3.25 -9.14 -21.94
CA SER A 319 2.07 -9.97 -21.64
C SER A 319 1.95 -11.17 -22.59
N ILE A 320 2.22 -10.99 -23.87
CA ILE A 320 2.26 -12.10 -24.85
C ILE A 320 3.34 -13.11 -24.44
N MET A 321 4.52 -12.64 -24.03
CA MET A 321 5.57 -13.55 -23.56
C MET A 321 5.14 -14.41 -22.37
N LEU A 322 4.30 -13.88 -21.45
CA LEU A 322 3.75 -14.66 -20.33
C LEU A 322 2.86 -15.82 -20.77
N PHE A 323 2.16 -15.70 -21.90
CA PHE A 323 1.35 -16.80 -22.47
C PHE A 323 2.17 -17.81 -23.28
N VAL A 324 3.38 -17.42 -23.74
CA VAL A 324 4.25 -18.26 -24.57
C VAL A 324 5.29 -19.00 -23.73
N PHE A 325 5.88 -18.35 -22.74
CA PHE A 325 6.94 -18.96 -21.92
C PHE A 325 6.39 -20.08 -21.02
N PRO A 326 7.08 -21.26 -20.98
CA PRO A 326 6.66 -22.37 -20.14
C PRO A 326 6.96 -22.11 -18.67
N SER A 327 6.09 -22.61 -17.79
CA SER A 327 6.25 -22.53 -16.33
C SER A 327 7.30 -23.50 -15.77
N GLN A 328 7.62 -24.56 -16.54
CA GLN A 328 8.64 -25.55 -16.20
C GLN A 328 9.67 -25.66 -17.32
N ILE A 329 10.93 -25.84 -16.96
CA ILE A 329 11.98 -26.06 -17.96
C ILE A 329 11.68 -27.41 -18.63
N PRO A 330 11.51 -27.46 -19.97
CA PRO A 330 11.35 -28.73 -20.65
C PRO A 330 12.58 -29.60 -20.39
N THR A 331 12.40 -30.72 -19.72
CA THR A 331 13.48 -31.70 -19.56
C THR A 331 13.69 -32.41 -20.90
N PHE A 332 14.60 -31.86 -21.72
CA PHE A 332 15.07 -32.50 -22.97
C PHE A 332 15.92 -33.76 -22.74
N GLY A 333 15.92 -34.31 -21.54
CA GLY A 333 16.88 -35.34 -21.14
C GLY A 333 16.27 -36.66 -20.68
N SER A 334 15.22 -37.18 -21.36
CA SER A 334 14.89 -38.60 -21.19
C SER A 334 14.59 -39.25 -22.54
N LEU A 335 15.52 -39.11 -23.46
CA LEU A 335 15.66 -39.98 -24.63
C LEU A 335 16.66 -41.12 -24.31
N SER A 336 16.61 -41.70 -23.13
CA SER A 336 17.32 -42.91 -22.86
C SER A 336 16.35 -43.97 -22.33
N SER A 337 16.00 -44.83 -23.27
CA SER A 337 15.90 -46.27 -23.10
C SER A 337 14.77 -46.85 -22.23
N GLU A 338 14.02 -47.64 -22.91
CA GLU A 338 13.46 -48.93 -22.56
C GLU A 338 11.99 -49.01 -22.11
N GLN A 339 11.24 -49.53 -23.10
CA GLN A 339 10.22 -50.57 -22.92
C GLN A 339 9.19 -50.35 -21.82
N THR A 340 8.15 -49.68 -22.22
CA THR A 340 6.77 -50.19 -22.02
C THR A 340 5.83 -49.32 -22.85
N GLY A 341 5.00 -49.98 -23.67
CA GLY A 341 4.14 -49.38 -24.71
C GLY A 341 2.96 -48.59 -24.17
N ASP A 342 3.22 -47.49 -23.48
CA ASP A 342 2.22 -46.53 -23.13
C ASP A 342 2.61 -45.19 -23.79
N THR A 343 1.86 -44.83 -24.82
CA THR A 343 1.98 -43.54 -25.50
C THR A 343 1.60 -42.42 -24.50
N ARG A 344 2.50 -42.09 -23.59
CA ARG A 344 2.40 -40.83 -22.80
C ARG A 344 2.45 -39.70 -23.80
N LYS A 345 1.29 -39.15 -24.11
CA LYS A 345 1.17 -37.88 -24.83
C LYS A 345 2.09 -36.88 -24.13
N MET A 346 3.14 -36.42 -24.81
CA MET A 346 3.95 -35.28 -24.34
C MET A 346 3.02 -34.12 -24.13
N GLN A 347 2.59 -33.90 -22.90
CA GLN A 347 1.87 -32.68 -22.55
C GLN A 347 2.91 -31.56 -22.46
N ALA A 348 2.77 -30.55 -23.31
CA ALA A 348 3.56 -29.35 -23.20
C ALA A 348 3.39 -28.74 -21.78
N PRO A 349 4.47 -28.29 -21.12
CA PRO A 349 4.34 -27.65 -19.82
C PRO A 349 3.40 -26.46 -19.93
N PRO A 350 2.56 -26.18 -18.91
CA PRO A 350 1.65 -25.04 -18.93
C PRO A 350 2.44 -23.72 -19.07
N ALA A 351 1.84 -22.74 -19.70
CA ALA A 351 2.41 -21.40 -19.83
C ALA A 351 2.52 -20.69 -18.46
N LEU A 352 3.28 -19.60 -18.39
CA LEU A 352 3.37 -18.78 -17.17
C LEU A 352 2.04 -18.14 -16.80
N LEU A 353 1.20 -17.84 -17.80
CA LEU A 353 -0.13 -17.28 -17.61
C LEU A 353 -1.13 -18.05 -18.48
N ASP A 354 -2.27 -18.45 -17.91
CA ASP A 354 -3.38 -19.07 -18.61
C ASP A 354 -4.58 -18.14 -18.65
N TRP A 355 -5.36 -18.23 -19.74
CA TRP A 355 -6.55 -17.41 -19.93
C TRP A 355 -7.62 -17.61 -18.85
N LYS A 356 -7.71 -18.81 -18.27
CA LYS A 356 -8.62 -19.08 -17.14
C LYS A 356 -8.30 -18.21 -15.93
N VAL A 357 -7.02 -18.08 -15.58
CA VAL A 357 -6.54 -17.25 -14.48
C VAL A 357 -6.82 -15.78 -14.78
N VAL A 358 -6.54 -15.35 -16.01
CA VAL A 358 -6.83 -13.97 -16.45
C VAL A 358 -8.32 -13.68 -16.35
N HIS A 359 -9.17 -14.55 -16.87
CA HIS A 359 -10.62 -14.34 -16.85
C HIS A 359 -11.17 -14.18 -15.42
N GLN A 360 -10.63 -14.93 -14.47
CA GLN A 360 -11.06 -14.87 -13.06
C GLN A 360 -10.55 -13.64 -12.32
N LYS A 361 -9.33 -13.21 -12.60
CA LYS A 361 -8.65 -12.17 -11.83
C LYS A 361 -8.70 -10.76 -12.48
N MET A 362 -8.96 -10.69 -13.79
CA MET A 362 -9.01 -9.41 -14.52
C MET A 362 -10.23 -8.60 -14.07
N PRO A 363 -10.04 -7.36 -13.61
CA PRO A 363 -11.14 -6.47 -13.24
C PRO A 363 -11.80 -5.85 -14.48
N TRP A 364 -12.55 -6.66 -15.24
CA TRP A 364 -13.21 -6.27 -16.50
C TRP A 364 -14.12 -5.06 -16.35
N ASN A 365 -14.77 -4.90 -15.19
CA ASN A 365 -15.59 -3.74 -14.87
C ASN A 365 -14.80 -2.43 -14.93
N ILE A 366 -13.53 -2.44 -14.50
CA ILE A 366 -12.66 -1.24 -14.53
C ILE A 366 -12.21 -0.96 -15.96
N VAL A 367 -11.90 -1.99 -16.75
CA VAL A 367 -11.57 -1.84 -18.18
C VAL A 367 -12.72 -1.16 -18.94
N ILE A 368 -13.95 -1.62 -18.69
CA ILE A 368 -15.15 -1.03 -19.29
C ILE A 368 -15.38 0.40 -18.81
N LEU A 369 -15.25 0.64 -17.50
CA LEU A 369 -15.41 1.97 -16.90
C LEU A 369 -14.41 2.99 -17.47
N LEU A 370 -13.16 2.59 -17.67
CA LEU A 370 -12.11 3.44 -18.25
C LEU A 370 -12.47 3.88 -19.68
N GLY A 371 -12.86 2.93 -20.53
CA GLY A 371 -13.32 3.24 -21.91
C GLY A 371 -14.59 4.09 -21.94
N GLY A 372 -15.54 3.84 -21.01
CA GLY A 372 -16.74 4.68 -20.84
C GLY A 372 -16.39 6.10 -20.40
N GLY A 373 -15.37 6.27 -19.54
CA GLY A 373 -14.85 7.58 -19.14
C GLY A 373 -14.30 8.40 -20.30
N PHE A 374 -13.56 7.78 -21.21
CA PHE A 374 -13.07 8.46 -22.40
C PHE A 374 -14.21 8.84 -23.36
N ALA A 375 -15.23 7.98 -23.49
CA ALA A 375 -16.41 8.29 -24.29
C ALA A 375 -17.18 9.48 -23.71
N LEU A 376 -17.33 9.55 -22.38
CA LEU A 376 -17.96 10.67 -21.68
C LEU A 376 -17.18 11.97 -21.87
N ALA A 377 -15.85 11.94 -21.76
CA ALA A 377 -15.00 13.11 -21.96
C ALA A 377 -15.16 13.66 -23.40
N LYS A 378 -15.11 12.77 -24.40
CA LYS A 378 -15.31 13.12 -25.79
C LYS A 378 -16.71 13.70 -26.02
N GLY A 379 -17.75 13.08 -25.47
CA GLY A 379 -19.12 13.58 -25.54
C GLY A 379 -19.28 14.96 -24.90
N SER A 380 -18.63 15.23 -23.79
CA SER A 380 -18.63 16.54 -23.12
C SER A 380 -17.94 17.62 -23.96
N GLU A 381 -16.86 17.27 -24.67
CA GLU A 381 -16.16 18.17 -25.57
C GLU A 381 -17.02 18.49 -26.80
N GLU A 382 -17.51 17.48 -27.52
CA GLU A 382 -18.31 17.61 -28.71
C GLU A 382 -19.68 18.33 -28.49
N SER A 383 -20.28 18.16 -27.31
CA SER A 383 -21.52 18.82 -26.91
C SER A 383 -21.35 20.30 -26.52
N GLY A 384 -20.11 20.80 -26.42
CA GLY A 384 -19.82 22.14 -25.91
C GLY A 384 -19.99 22.31 -24.41
N LEU A 385 -20.34 21.23 -23.66
CA LEU A 385 -20.50 21.27 -22.21
C LEU A 385 -19.21 21.71 -21.51
N SER A 386 -18.06 21.20 -21.96
CA SER A 386 -16.74 21.55 -21.44
C SER A 386 -16.45 23.05 -21.60
N GLN A 387 -16.76 23.63 -22.76
CA GLN A 387 -16.60 25.06 -23.01
C GLN A 387 -17.51 25.91 -22.13
N TRP A 388 -18.83 25.57 -22.07
CA TRP A 388 -19.80 26.27 -21.23
C TRP A 388 -19.37 26.27 -19.75
N LEU A 389 -18.86 25.14 -19.26
CA LEU A 389 -18.39 25.02 -17.87
C LEU A 389 -17.15 25.90 -17.65
N GLY A 390 -16.22 25.93 -18.61
CA GLY A 390 -15.05 26.80 -18.57
C GLY A 390 -15.42 28.28 -18.45
N GLU A 391 -16.39 28.74 -19.24
CA GLU A 391 -16.89 30.12 -19.17
C GLU A 391 -17.51 30.45 -17.79
N LYS A 392 -18.22 29.49 -17.16
CA LYS A 392 -18.78 29.67 -15.81
C LYS A 392 -17.72 29.68 -14.70
N LEU A 393 -16.56 29.13 -14.95
CA LEU A 393 -15.43 29.11 -14.02
C LEU A 393 -14.46 30.30 -14.20
N SER A 394 -14.67 31.17 -15.19
CA SER A 394 -13.87 32.40 -15.41
C SER A 394 -13.70 33.28 -14.16
N PRO A 395 -14.64 33.42 -13.21
CA PRO A 395 -14.44 34.19 -12.00
C PRO A 395 -13.26 33.70 -11.13
N LEU A 396 -12.82 32.46 -11.31
CA LEU A 396 -11.65 31.91 -10.60
C LEU A 396 -10.31 32.50 -11.09
N GLU A 397 -10.27 33.17 -12.25
CA GLU A 397 -9.06 33.80 -12.79
C GLU A 397 -8.44 34.83 -11.83
N SER A 398 -9.25 35.43 -10.96
CA SER A 398 -8.77 36.38 -9.94
C SER A 398 -8.02 35.71 -8.77
N ILE A 399 -8.10 34.38 -8.63
CA ILE A 399 -7.50 33.63 -7.54
C ILE A 399 -6.10 33.15 -7.96
N PRO A 400 -5.07 33.25 -7.08
CA PRO A 400 -3.74 32.74 -7.40
C PRO A 400 -3.76 31.24 -7.74
N PRO A 401 -3.04 30.77 -8.78
CA PRO A 401 -3.03 29.38 -9.21
C PRO A 401 -2.76 28.35 -8.11
N PRO A 402 -1.84 28.56 -7.14
CA PRO A 402 -1.65 27.62 -6.04
C PRO A 402 -2.88 27.45 -5.14
N ALA A 403 -3.66 28.52 -4.94
CA ALA A 403 -4.88 28.46 -4.15
C ALA A 403 -6.00 27.71 -4.90
N ILE A 404 -6.12 27.90 -6.22
CA ILE A 404 -7.03 27.12 -7.05
C ILE A 404 -6.69 25.62 -6.97
N ALA A 405 -5.42 25.27 -7.18
CA ALA A 405 -4.98 23.86 -7.10
C ALA A 405 -5.27 23.26 -5.72
N LEU A 406 -5.01 23.99 -4.63
CA LEU A 406 -5.29 23.54 -3.27
C LEU A 406 -6.78 23.29 -3.03
N ILE A 407 -7.64 24.24 -3.43
CA ILE A 407 -9.10 24.13 -3.26
C ILE A 407 -9.63 22.94 -4.07
N MET A 408 -9.18 22.78 -5.32
CA MET A 408 -9.62 21.67 -6.17
C MET A 408 -9.14 20.32 -5.62
N CYS A 409 -7.92 20.23 -5.11
CA CYS A 409 -7.42 19.03 -4.44
C CYS A 409 -8.23 18.66 -3.21
N LEU A 410 -8.57 19.62 -2.35
CA LEU A 410 -9.43 19.40 -1.17
C LEU A 410 -10.82 18.93 -1.56
N MET A 411 -11.40 19.53 -2.59
CA MET A 411 -12.71 19.14 -3.11
C MET A 411 -12.66 17.70 -3.64
N VAL A 412 -11.71 17.37 -4.49
CA VAL A 412 -11.56 16.01 -5.06
C VAL A 412 -11.30 14.98 -3.97
N ALA A 413 -10.41 15.27 -3.00
CA ALA A 413 -10.13 14.39 -1.87
C ALA A 413 -11.36 14.16 -0.97
N THR A 414 -12.27 15.13 -0.88
CA THR A 414 -13.53 14.98 -0.14
C THR A 414 -14.51 14.10 -0.93
N PHE A 415 -14.65 14.33 -2.23
CA PHE A 415 -15.55 13.55 -3.08
C PHE A 415 -15.14 12.07 -3.16
N THR A 416 -13.86 11.78 -3.26
CA THR A 416 -13.36 10.40 -3.39
C THR A 416 -13.62 9.54 -2.15
N GLU A 417 -13.88 10.13 -0.99
CA GLU A 417 -14.29 9.39 0.22
C GLU A 417 -15.68 8.73 0.09
N CYS A 418 -16.57 9.32 -0.71
CA CYS A 418 -17.95 8.84 -0.90
C CYS A 418 -18.16 8.14 -2.24
N THR A 419 -17.21 8.30 -3.18
CA THR A 419 -17.30 7.74 -4.54
C THR A 419 -16.00 7.01 -4.89
N SER A 420 -16.03 6.16 -5.93
CA SER A 420 -14.78 5.48 -6.32
C SER A 420 -13.77 6.46 -6.90
N ASN A 421 -12.48 6.23 -6.61
CA ASN A 421 -11.36 7.05 -7.11
C ASN A 421 -11.41 7.22 -8.64
N VAL A 422 -11.75 6.14 -9.37
CA VAL A 422 -11.86 6.14 -10.83
C VAL A 422 -13.00 7.03 -11.30
N ALA A 423 -14.18 6.90 -10.69
CA ALA A 423 -15.34 7.71 -11.05
C ALA A 423 -15.09 9.18 -10.76
N THR A 424 -14.51 9.50 -9.60
CA THR A 424 -14.12 10.87 -9.23
C THR A 424 -13.17 11.46 -10.27
N THR A 425 -12.09 10.74 -10.61
CA THR A 425 -11.10 11.22 -11.57
C THR A 425 -11.72 11.41 -12.96
N THR A 426 -12.50 10.45 -13.44
CA THR A 426 -13.16 10.50 -14.74
C THR A 426 -14.12 11.69 -14.86
N LEU A 427 -14.82 12.02 -13.77
CA LEU A 427 -15.74 13.15 -13.73
C LEU A 427 -15.02 14.50 -13.71
N PHE A 428 -14.02 14.63 -12.84
CA PHE A 428 -13.37 15.93 -12.60
C PHE A 428 -12.37 16.34 -13.69
N LEU A 429 -11.62 15.40 -14.28
CA LEU A 429 -10.54 15.75 -15.20
C LEU A 429 -10.98 16.55 -16.44
N PRO A 430 -12.08 16.23 -17.14
CA PRO A 430 -12.54 17.07 -18.26
C PRO A 430 -12.93 18.49 -17.81
N ILE A 431 -13.51 18.62 -16.61
CA ILE A 431 -13.85 19.90 -16.00
C ILE A 431 -12.60 20.73 -15.73
N LEU A 432 -11.59 20.08 -15.12
CA LEU A 432 -10.32 20.72 -14.79
C LEU A 432 -9.53 21.14 -16.04
N ALA A 433 -9.57 20.32 -17.08
CA ALA A 433 -8.97 20.65 -18.38
C ALA A 433 -9.62 21.88 -19.01
N SER A 434 -10.95 21.95 -18.99
CA SER A 434 -11.71 23.10 -19.52
C SER A 434 -11.47 24.35 -18.68
N MET A 435 -11.43 24.21 -17.35
CA MET A 435 -11.11 25.29 -16.43
C MET A 435 -9.68 25.84 -16.69
N SER A 436 -8.69 24.97 -16.84
CA SER A 436 -7.31 25.39 -17.08
C SER A 436 -7.15 26.18 -18.37
N LYS A 437 -7.86 25.79 -19.44
CA LYS A 437 -7.93 26.55 -20.69
C LYS A 437 -8.58 27.92 -20.48
N ALA A 438 -9.70 27.98 -19.76
CA ALA A 438 -10.46 29.21 -19.54
C ALA A 438 -9.67 30.27 -18.76
N ILE A 439 -8.90 29.86 -17.76
CA ILE A 439 -8.09 30.76 -16.91
C ILE A 439 -6.62 30.82 -17.32
N ASN A 440 -6.27 30.27 -18.50
CA ASN A 440 -4.94 30.31 -19.10
C ASN A 440 -3.82 29.79 -18.18
N ILE A 441 -4.09 28.70 -17.44
CA ILE A 441 -3.13 27.99 -16.58
C ILE A 441 -2.73 26.67 -17.24
N HIS A 442 -1.47 26.26 -17.07
CA HIS A 442 -1.00 24.97 -17.60
C HIS A 442 -1.90 23.81 -17.14
N PRO A 443 -2.48 22.99 -18.05
CA PRO A 443 -3.45 21.96 -17.67
C PRO A 443 -2.94 20.99 -16.60
N LEU A 444 -1.67 20.57 -16.70
CA LEU A 444 -1.07 19.65 -15.73
C LEU A 444 -0.95 20.26 -14.33
N TYR A 445 -0.89 21.60 -14.21
CA TYR A 445 -0.79 22.27 -12.90
C TYR A 445 -2.00 21.97 -11.99
N ILE A 446 -3.17 21.72 -12.58
CA ILE A 446 -4.40 21.41 -11.85
C ILE A 446 -4.74 19.91 -11.97
N MET A 447 -4.59 19.32 -13.15
CA MET A 447 -5.01 17.94 -13.39
C MET A 447 -4.13 16.92 -12.64
N LEU A 448 -2.79 17.11 -12.59
CA LEU A 448 -1.88 16.21 -11.87
C LEU A 448 -2.20 16.11 -10.39
N PRO A 449 -2.24 17.24 -9.63
CA PRO A 449 -2.47 17.16 -8.20
C PRO A 449 -3.87 16.67 -7.87
N CYS A 450 -4.89 17.01 -8.66
CA CYS A 450 -6.25 16.49 -8.46
C CYS A 450 -6.33 14.98 -8.70
N THR A 451 -5.58 14.44 -9.66
CA THR A 451 -5.51 12.98 -9.90
C THR A 451 -4.92 12.24 -8.71
N LEU A 452 -3.81 12.74 -8.15
CA LEU A 452 -3.25 12.14 -6.94
C LEU A 452 -4.20 12.29 -5.75
N SER A 453 -4.89 13.44 -5.63
CA SER A 453 -5.86 13.70 -4.56
C SER A 453 -7.06 12.76 -4.65
N ALA A 454 -7.48 12.33 -5.83
CA ALA A 454 -8.53 11.32 -6.00
C ALA A 454 -8.15 9.94 -5.42
N SER A 455 -6.87 9.69 -5.18
CA SER A 455 -6.38 8.47 -4.52
C SER A 455 -6.23 8.60 -2.99
N LEU A 456 -6.50 9.80 -2.42
CA LEU A 456 -6.46 10.08 -0.98
C LEU A 456 -7.81 9.74 -0.33
N ALA A 457 -8.18 8.48 -0.31
CA ALA A 457 -9.44 8.00 0.26
C ALA A 457 -9.14 7.17 1.53
N PHE A 458 -8.89 7.85 2.66
CA PHE A 458 -8.39 7.24 3.89
C PHE A 458 -9.38 7.19 5.05
N MET A 459 -10.52 7.91 4.96
CA MET A 459 -11.40 8.10 6.12
C MET A 459 -12.45 6.99 6.29
N LEU A 460 -13.01 6.48 5.18
CA LEU A 460 -14.16 5.59 5.26
C LEU A 460 -13.82 4.16 4.80
N PRO A 461 -14.41 3.13 5.44
CA PRO A 461 -14.23 1.74 5.01
C PRO A 461 -14.72 1.50 3.58
N VAL A 462 -15.78 2.21 3.16
CA VAL A 462 -16.41 2.04 1.85
C VAL A 462 -15.70 2.79 0.72
N ALA A 463 -14.78 3.70 1.05
CA ALA A 463 -14.10 4.55 0.08
C ALA A 463 -13.26 3.75 -0.91
N THR A 464 -12.53 2.74 -0.41
CA THR A 464 -11.69 1.87 -1.25
C THR A 464 -11.74 0.42 -0.77
N PRO A 465 -11.52 -0.57 -1.68
CA PRO A 465 -11.43 -1.98 -1.28
C PRO A 465 -10.33 -2.26 -0.24
N PRO A 466 -9.13 -1.67 -0.28
CA PRO A 466 -8.15 -1.77 0.81
C PRO A 466 -8.70 -1.42 2.18
N ASN A 467 -9.44 -0.32 2.29
CA ASN A 467 -10.06 0.10 3.54
C ASN A 467 -11.11 -0.90 4.02
N ALA A 468 -11.95 -1.40 3.12
CA ALA A 468 -12.97 -2.41 3.42
C ALA A 468 -12.35 -3.71 3.94
N ILE A 469 -11.26 -4.17 3.32
CA ILE A 469 -10.51 -5.35 3.75
C ILE A 469 -9.95 -5.13 5.15
N ALA A 470 -9.26 -3.99 5.39
CA ALA A 470 -8.71 -3.69 6.71
C ALA A 470 -9.79 -3.64 7.80
N PHE A 471 -10.95 -3.09 7.47
CA PHE A 471 -12.10 -2.99 8.37
C PHE A 471 -12.74 -4.35 8.67
N SER A 472 -12.79 -5.26 7.71
CA SER A 472 -13.45 -6.58 7.83
C SER A 472 -12.80 -7.49 8.89
N TYR A 473 -11.55 -7.24 9.28
CA TYR A 473 -10.87 -7.97 10.37
C TYR A 473 -11.35 -7.60 11.77
N GLY A 474 -12.25 -6.63 11.93
CA GLY A 474 -12.96 -6.35 13.18
C GLY A 474 -12.18 -5.57 14.25
N HIS A 475 -10.92 -5.25 14.03
CA HIS A 475 -10.12 -4.46 15.00
C HIS A 475 -10.40 -2.96 14.93
N LEU A 476 -10.89 -2.48 13.78
CA LEU A 476 -11.13 -1.06 13.49
C LEU A 476 -12.60 -0.69 13.68
N LYS A 477 -12.84 0.48 14.25
CA LYS A 477 -14.13 1.15 14.21
C LYS A 477 -14.09 2.24 13.12
N VAL A 478 -15.23 2.58 12.54
CA VAL A 478 -15.34 3.66 11.54
C VAL A 478 -14.71 4.96 12.05
N ILE A 479 -14.95 5.28 13.34
CA ILE A 479 -14.39 6.48 13.97
C ILE A 479 -12.86 6.46 14.08
N ASP A 480 -12.23 5.28 14.20
CA ASP A 480 -10.77 5.15 14.23
C ASP A 480 -10.19 5.49 12.84
N MET A 481 -10.83 4.97 11.78
CA MET A 481 -10.46 5.27 10.39
C MET A 481 -10.69 6.74 10.06
N ALA A 482 -11.85 7.29 10.41
CA ALA A 482 -12.18 8.68 10.14
C ALA A 482 -11.18 9.65 10.80
N LYS A 483 -10.81 9.42 12.07
CA LYS A 483 -9.83 10.24 12.77
C LYS A 483 -8.43 10.13 12.18
N ALA A 484 -8.00 8.91 11.84
CA ALA A 484 -6.67 8.68 11.25
C ALA A 484 -6.61 9.25 9.83
N GLY A 485 -7.64 8.99 9.02
CA GLY A 485 -7.70 9.38 7.62
C GLY A 485 -7.89 10.88 7.42
N PHE A 486 -8.65 11.57 8.27
CA PHE A 486 -8.89 13.01 8.13
C PHE A 486 -7.60 13.83 8.10
N LEU A 487 -6.72 13.63 9.09
CA LEU A 487 -5.44 14.34 9.09
C LEU A 487 -4.52 13.86 7.96
N LEU A 488 -4.56 12.57 7.62
CA LEU A 488 -3.76 12.04 6.52
C LEU A 488 -4.20 12.62 5.16
N ASN A 489 -5.49 12.84 4.94
CA ASN A 489 -5.98 13.53 3.74
C ASN A 489 -5.43 14.96 3.65
N ILE A 490 -5.45 15.70 4.77
CA ILE A 490 -4.87 17.06 4.82
C ILE A 490 -3.37 17.01 4.52
N LEU A 491 -2.61 16.12 5.18
CA LEU A 491 -1.19 15.94 4.92
C LEU A 491 -0.92 15.52 3.47
N GLY A 492 -1.79 14.68 2.90
CA GLY A 492 -1.72 14.26 1.49
C GLY A 492 -1.89 15.43 0.54
N VAL A 493 -2.94 16.23 0.71
CA VAL A 493 -3.19 17.41 -0.13
C VAL A 493 -2.04 18.43 -0.01
N LEU A 494 -1.54 18.67 1.20
CA LEU A 494 -0.39 19.56 1.41
C LEU A 494 0.88 19.04 0.74
N THR A 495 1.14 17.73 0.84
CA THR A 495 2.29 17.08 0.17
C THR A 495 2.19 17.19 -1.36
N ILE A 496 1.02 16.95 -1.91
CA ILE A 496 0.77 17.06 -3.36
C ILE A 496 0.90 18.52 -3.81
N THR A 497 0.36 19.45 -3.03
CA THR A 497 0.49 20.90 -3.31
C THR A 497 1.95 21.34 -3.25
N LEU A 498 2.73 20.83 -2.32
CA LEU A 498 4.18 21.07 -2.27
C LEU A 498 4.86 20.49 -3.52
N ALA A 499 4.54 19.26 -3.91
CA ALA A 499 5.13 18.58 -5.05
C ALA A 499 4.90 19.37 -6.37
N ILE A 500 3.67 19.82 -6.60
CA ILE A 500 3.32 20.55 -7.84
C ILE A 500 4.01 21.90 -7.93
N ASN A 501 4.27 22.58 -6.79
CA ASN A 501 4.90 23.88 -6.74
C ASN A 501 6.44 23.83 -6.61
N THR A 502 7.04 22.63 -6.53
CA THR A 502 8.50 22.45 -6.42
C THR A 502 9.04 21.67 -7.61
N TRP A 503 9.23 20.34 -7.48
CA TRP A 503 9.88 19.54 -8.53
C TRP A 503 9.03 19.34 -9.78
N ALA A 504 7.69 19.22 -9.66
CA ALA A 504 6.83 19.11 -10.83
C ALA A 504 6.80 20.42 -11.63
N PHE A 505 6.87 21.57 -10.95
CA PHE A 505 6.90 22.87 -11.60
C PHE A 505 8.08 23.01 -12.58
N ALA A 506 9.26 22.58 -12.13
CA ALA A 506 10.45 22.58 -12.99
C ALA A 506 10.45 21.47 -14.04
N MET A 507 9.88 20.28 -13.69
CA MET A 507 9.91 19.11 -14.55
C MET A 507 8.99 19.22 -15.76
N PHE A 508 7.82 19.86 -15.59
CA PHE A 508 6.80 20.00 -16.63
C PHE A 508 6.66 21.44 -17.17
N ASP A 509 7.56 22.34 -16.80
CA ASP A 509 7.50 23.76 -17.16
C ASP A 509 6.13 24.41 -16.90
N LEU A 510 5.59 24.19 -15.72
CA LEU A 510 4.21 24.56 -15.36
C LEU A 510 3.98 26.08 -15.28
N GLY A 511 5.05 26.88 -15.39
CA GLY A 511 4.98 28.35 -15.37
C GLY A 511 4.49 28.96 -16.67
N THR A 512 4.48 28.20 -17.78
CA THR A 512 4.08 28.68 -19.09
C THR A 512 2.85 27.93 -19.57
N PHE A 513 1.94 28.64 -20.26
CA PHE A 513 0.81 27.96 -20.91
C PHE A 513 1.31 27.25 -22.17
N PRO A 514 1.16 25.93 -22.29
CA PRO A 514 1.80 25.17 -23.35
C PRO A 514 1.07 25.37 -24.71
N SER A 515 1.84 25.41 -25.78
CA SER A 515 1.31 25.60 -27.17
C SER A 515 0.34 24.47 -27.58
N TRP A 516 0.58 23.24 -27.10
CA TRP A 516 -0.29 22.10 -27.38
C TRP A 516 -1.68 22.19 -26.70
N ALA A 517 -1.84 23.05 -25.69
CA ALA A 517 -3.14 23.28 -25.06
C ALA A 517 -3.97 24.37 -25.78
N ASN A 518 -3.33 25.15 -26.66
CA ASN A 518 -3.99 26.19 -27.42
C ASN A 518 -4.68 25.68 -28.72
N SER A 519 -4.53 24.41 -29.06
CA SER A 519 -5.18 23.88 -30.27
C SER A 519 -6.71 23.95 -30.07
N THR A 520 -7.27 25.08 -30.53
CA THR A 520 -8.67 25.14 -30.95
C THR A 520 -8.79 24.12 -32.04
N GLY A 521 -9.49 23.02 -31.76
CA GLY A 521 -9.73 21.98 -32.74
C GLY A 521 -10.11 22.64 -34.08
N LYS A 522 -9.26 22.45 -35.09
CA LYS A 522 -9.71 22.72 -36.47
C LYS A 522 -10.87 21.80 -36.73
N PRO A 523 -11.94 22.33 -37.35
CA PRO A 523 -13.11 21.55 -37.68
C PRO A 523 -12.81 20.36 -38.58
#